data_9581d363cefb9ad1e0567cce5278d1fa
#
_entry.id   9581d363cefb9ad1e0567cce5278d1fa
#
_cell.length_a   1.000
_cell.length_b   1.000
_cell.length_c   1.000
_cell.angle_alpha   90.00
_cell.angle_beta   90.00
_cell.angle_gamma   90.00
#
_symmetry.space_group_name_H-M   'P 1'
#
loop_
_entity.id
_entity.type
_entity.pdbx_description
1 polymer ?
#
loop_
_entity_poly.entity_id
_entity_poly.type
_entity_poly.pdbx_seq_one_letter_code
_entity_poly.pdbx_strand_id
1 'polypeptide(L)'
;MEDRAVGYLIRKELEFLGAAVLDPKKPFTAILGGAKVSDKIIVIERLMEKVDALIIGGGMANTFLKAQGMEIGDSLLEEDALETAKDLLDEAKKCGVKIHLPVDVCTAPELLQEVETKFLKVEDKVQAGWKILDIGPESVKQFGSVIQNSKTVLWNGPMGVFEYSACLLYTSPSPRD
;
A
#
# COMPACT_ATOMS: atom_id res chain seq x y z
N MET A 1 -36.31 10.77 -0.30
CA MET A 1 -35.21 10.26 -1.18
C MET A 1 -34.43 11.47 -1.62
N GLU A 2 -33.18 11.61 -1.19
CA GLU A 2 -32.31 12.66 -1.71
C GLU A 2 -31.81 12.24 -3.09
N ASP A 3 -32.08 13.03 -4.10
CA ASP A 3 -31.58 12.84 -5.46
C ASP A 3 -30.07 13.10 -5.47
N ARG A 4 -29.29 12.02 -5.54
CA ARG A 4 -27.83 12.09 -5.67
C ARG A 4 -27.49 12.11 -7.15
N ALA A 5 -27.15 13.29 -7.67
CA ALA A 5 -26.64 13.46 -9.03
C ALA A 5 -25.14 13.19 -9.05
N VAL A 6 -24.71 12.28 -9.91
CA VAL A 6 -23.29 11.94 -10.11
C VAL A 6 -22.89 12.39 -11.52
N GLY A 7 -21.80 13.14 -11.65
CA GLY A 7 -21.28 13.56 -12.94
C GLY A 7 -20.92 12.35 -13.85
N TYR A 8 -20.98 12.54 -15.17
CA TYR A 8 -20.77 11.50 -16.19
C TYR A 8 -19.43 10.75 -16.03
N LEU A 9 -18.38 11.47 -15.64
CA LEU A 9 -17.05 10.90 -15.42
C LEU A 9 -17.03 9.95 -14.20
N ILE A 10 -17.63 10.39 -13.09
CA ILE A 10 -17.75 9.60 -11.86
C ILE A 10 -18.63 8.37 -12.09
N ARG A 11 -19.66 8.50 -12.93
CA ARG A 11 -20.50 7.35 -13.30
C ARG A 11 -19.70 6.29 -14.05
N LYS A 12 -18.86 6.67 -15.01
CA LYS A 12 -17.95 5.74 -15.69
C LYS A 12 -16.95 5.10 -14.71
N GLU A 13 -16.34 5.89 -13.85
CA GLU A 13 -15.42 5.38 -12.82
C GLU A 13 -16.12 4.37 -11.91
N LEU A 14 -17.34 4.64 -11.45
CA LEU A 14 -18.14 3.72 -10.65
C LEU A 14 -18.56 2.46 -11.42
N GLU A 15 -18.87 2.57 -12.70
CA GLU A 15 -19.20 1.41 -13.55
C GLU A 15 -17.99 0.50 -13.75
N PHE A 16 -16.81 1.07 -14.03
CA PHE A 16 -15.56 0.29 -14.20
C PHE A 16 -15.05 -0.31 -12.88
N LEU A 17 -15.02 0.48 -11.79
CA LEU A 17 -14.63 -0.01 -10.48
C LEU A 17 -15.65 -1.02 -9.94
N GLY A 18 -16.94 -0.76 -10.16
CA GLY A 18 -18.00 -1.68 -9.78
C GLY A 18 -17.87 -3.04 -10.48
N ALA A 19 -17.69 -3.05 -11.80
CA ALA A 19 -17.53 -4.29 -12.56
C ALA A 19 -16.27 -5.06 -12.14
N ALA A 20 -15.14 -4.37 -11.97
CA ALA A 20 -13.88 -4.98 -11.55
C ALA A 20 -13.94 -5.58 -10.13
N VAL A 21 -14.75 -5.02 -9.23
CA VAL A 21 -14.87 -5.49 -7.84
C VAL A 21 -16.05 -6.45 -7.65
N LEU A 22 -17.11 -6.35 -8.48
CA LEU A 22 -18.27 -7.22 -8.36
C LEU A 22 -18.03 -8.62 -8.91
N ASP A 23 -17.31 -8.73 -10.04
CA ASP A 23 -16.99 -10.02 -10.67
C ASP A 23 -15.55 -10.01 -11.21
N PRO A 24 -14.54 -10.01 -10.31
CA PRO A 24 -13.14 -9.94 -10.71
C PRO A 24 -12.68 -11.26 -11.33
N LYS A 25 -11.89 -11.16 -12.40
CA LYS A 25 -11.17 -12.32 -12.94
C LYS A 25 -10.01 -12.66 -12.01
N LYS A 26 -9.97 -13.89 -11.52
CA LYS A 26 -8.90 -14.36 -10.62
C LYS A 26 -7.65 -14.83 -11.40
N PRO A 27 -6.44 -14.65 -10.82
CA PRO A 27 -6.14 -14.04 -9.53
C PRO A 27 -6.43 -12.53 -9.51
N PHE A 28 -7.06 -12.07 -8.44
CA PHE A 28 -7.36 -10.66 -8.19
C PHE A 28 -6.43 -10.11 -7.10
N THR A 29 -5.67 -9.08 -7.44
CA THR A 29 -4.77 -8.38 -6.50
C THR A 29 -5.25 -6.96 -6.28
N ALA A 30 -5.36 -6.54 -5.02
CA ALA A 30 -5.54 -5.15 -4.68
C ALA A 30 -4.23 -4.54 -4.16
N ILE A 31 -3.96 -3.30 -4.53
CA ILE A 31 -2.81 -2.51 -4.09
C ILE A 31 -3.36 -1.32 -3.32
N LEU A 32 -2.98 -1.22 -2.07
CA LEU A 32 -3.38 -0.14 -1.18
C LEU A 32 -2.15 0.61 -0.69
N GLY A 33 -2.14 1.91 -0.91
CA GLY A 33 -1.16 2.83 -0.38
C GLY A 33 -1.83 3.97 0.39
N GLY A 34 -1.01 4.83 0.95
CA GLY A 34 -1.47 5.98 1.72
C GLY A 34 -0.79 6.07 3.08
N ALA A 35 -1.20 7.05 3.89
CA ALA A 35 -0.52 7.38 5.13
C ALA A 35 -1.01 6.55 6.34
N LYS A 36 -2.33 6.32 6.44
CA LYS A 36 -2.98 5.78 7.64
C LYS A 36 -3.73 4.48 7.39
N VAL A 37 -3.56 3.51 8.29
CA VAL A 37 -4.33 2.25 8.30
C VAL A 37 -5.79 2.52 8.63
N SER A 38 -6.06 3.39 9.62
CA SER A 38 -7.40 3.72 10.09
C SER A 38 -8.34 4.19 8.98
N ASP A 39 -7.82 4.91 7.99
CA ASP A 39 -8.60 5.40 6.85
C ASP A 39 -9.01 4.28 5.88
N LYS A 40 -8.36 3.11 5.97
CA LYS A 40 -8.50 2.01 5.00
C LYS A 40 -9.03 0.71 5.61
N ILE A 41 -9.25 0.61 6.92
CA ILE A 41 -9.67 -0.62 7.61
C ILE A 41 -10.86 -1.25 6.89
N ILE A 42 -11.96 -0.51 6.72
CA ILE A 42 -13.19 -1.01 6.09
C ILE A 42 -12.94 -1.46 4.64
N VAL A 43 -12.05 -0.75 3.93
CA VAL A 43 -11.68 -1.10 2.56
C VAL A 43 -10.87 -2.39 2.53
N ILE A 44 -9.92 -2.56 3.44
CA ILE A 44 -9.10 -3.76 3.57
C ILE A 44 -9.99 -4.98 3.87
N GLU A 45 -10.86 -4.89 4.88
CA GLU A 45 -11.80 -5.95 5.25
C GLU A 45 -12.68 -6.37 4.08
N ARG A 46 -13.28 -5.40 3.38
CA ARG A 46 -14.13 -5.68 2.21
C ARG A 46 -13.37 -6.28 1.04
N LEU A 47 -12.13 -5.88 0.83
CA LEU A 47 -11.29 -6.44 -0.22
C LEU A 47 -10.86 -7.87 0.11
N MET A 48 -10.55 -8.18 1.38
CA MET A 48 -10.17 -9.52 1.81
C MET A 48 -11.24 -10.58 1.52
N GLU A 49 -12.50 -10.19 1.40
CA GLU A 49 -13.57 -11.12 0.97
C GLU A 49 -13.47 -11.53 -0.50
N LYS A 50 -12.68 -10.81 -1.33
CA LYS A 50 -12.71 -10.91 -2.80
C LYS A 50 -11.36 -11.17 -3.45
N VAL A 51 -10.28 -10.61 -2.87
CA VAL A 51 -8.95 -10.67 -3.45
C VAL A 51 -8.22 -11.97 -3.11
N ASP A 52 -7.29 -12.36 -3.96
CA ASP A 52 -6.36 -13.46 -3.69
C ASP A 52 -5.06 -12.93 -3.06
N ALA A 53 -4.71 -11.67 -3.36
CA ALA A 53 -3.55 -10.98 -2.77
C ALA A 53 -3.84 -9.50 -2.49
N LEU A 54 -3.22 -8.98 -1.46
CA LEU A 54 -3.27 -7.59 -1.05
C LEU A 54 -1.85 -7.05 -0.89
N ILE A 55 -1.49 -6.05 -1.67
CA ILE A 55 -0.21 -5.35 -1.55
C ILE A 55 -0.45 -4.06 -0.74
N ILE A 56 0.30 -3.87 0.32
CA ILE A 56 0.22 -2.70 1.19
C ILE A 56 1.52 -1.92 1.10
N GLY A 57 1.44 -0.63 0.78
CA GLY A 57 2.56 0.30 0.69
C GLY A 57 2.25 1.65 1.32
N GLY A 58 3.14 2.61 1.10
CA GLY A 58 3.04 3.93 1.69
C GLY A 58 3.26 3.94 3.21
N GLY A 59 2.94 5.05 3.85
CA GLY A 59 3.11 5.22 5.30
C GLY A 59 2.33 4.20 6.14
N MET A 60 1.18 3.71 5.64
CA MET A 60 0.42 2.66 6.32
C MET A 60 1.18 1.34 6.43
N ALA A 61 2.08 1.02 5.48
CA ALA A 61 2.90 -0.18 5.55
C ALA A 61 3.82 -0.18 6.78
N ASN A 62 4.27 1.00 7.24
CA ASN A 62 5.12 1.12 8.43
C ASN A 62 4.40 0.62 9.68
N THR A 63 3.09 0.89 9.80
CA THR A 63 2.27 0.38 10.92
C THR A 63 2.16 -1.13 10.90
N PHE A 64 2.01 -1.75 9.73
CA PHE A 64 2.03 -3.21 9.59
C PHE A 64 3.41 -3.82 9.88
N LEU A 65 4.50 -3.19 9.41
CA LEU A 65 5.87 -3.61 9.70
C LEU A 65 6.17 -3.52 11.20
N LYS A 66 5.78 -2.43 11.85
CA LYS A 66 5.92 -2.26 13.30
C LYS A 66 5.10 -3.28 14.07
N ALA A 67 3.88 -3.58 13.62
CA ALA A 67 3.03 -4.61 14.21
C ALA A 67 3.67 -6.02 14.14
N GLN A 68 4.54 -6.26 13.15
CA GLN A 68 5.34 -7.48 13.04
C GLN A 68 6.66 -7.43 13.85
N GLY A 69 6.91 -6.33 14.58
CA GLY A 69 8.10 -6.15 15.43
C GLY A 69 9.30 -5.53 14.73
N MET A 70 9.15 -4.98 13.50
CA MET A 70 10.24 -4.33 12.80
C MET A 70 10.55 -2.94 13.37
N GLU A 71 11.81 -2.53 13.31
CA GLU A 71 12.25 -1.20 13.73
C GLU A 71 12.19 -0.23 12.55
N ILE A 72 11.31 0.74 12.64
CA ILE A 72 10.97 1.67 11.54
C ILE A 72 11.56 3.08 11.71
N GLY A 73 12.44 3.31 12.71
CA GLY A 73 13.01 4.63 13.01
C GLY A 73 11.93 5.68 13.31
N ASP A 74 12.14 6.89 12.80
CA ASP A 74 11.22 8.03 12.97
C ASP A 74 10.16 8.08 11.83
N SER A 75 9.86 6.93 11.25
CA SER A 75 8.86 6.82 10.17
C SER A 75 7.45 7.12 10.67
N LEU A 76 6.59 7.52 9.72
CA LEU A 76 5.18 7.69 10.02
C LEU A 76 4.60 6.39 10.60
N LEU A 77 4.00 6.50 11.77
CA LEU A 77 3.40 5.40 12.52
C LEU A 77 2.06 5.82 13.08
N GLU A 78 1.09 4.94 13.00
CA GLU A 78 -0.21 5.07 13.65
C GLU A 78 -0.26 4.08 14.82
N GLU A 79 0.19 4.53 16.01
CA GLU A 79 0.33 3.68 17.19
C GLU A 79 -0.99 3.03 17.61
N ASP A 80 -2.08 3.80 17.57
CA ASP A 80 -3.42 3.33 17.92
C ASP A 80 -3.95 2.24 16.97
N ALA A 81 -3.35 2.10 15.78
CA ALA A 81 -3.74 1.11 14.78
C ALA A 81 -2.86 -0.16 14.78
N LEU A 82 -1.88 -0.27 15.70
CA LEU A 82 -0.98 -1.43 15.72
C LEU A 82 -1.70 -2.76 15.98
N GLU A 83 -2.64 -2.76 16.93
CA GLU A 83 -3.42 -3.97 17.22
C GLU A 83 -4.33 -4.32 16.06
N THR A 84 -5.01 -3.33 15.49
CA THR A 84 -5.83 -3.52 14.27
C THR A 84 -5.00 -4.06 13.10
N ALA A 85 -3.76 -3.58 12.91
CA ALA A 85 -2.88 -4.09 11.87
C ALA A 85 -2.54 -5.58 12.08
N LYS A 86 -2.31 -6.02 13.33
CA LYS A 86 -2.12 -7.45 13.65
C LYS A 86 -3.37 -8.27 13.35
N ASP A 87 -4.53 -7.78 13.79
CA ASP A 87 -5.81 -8.46 13.57
C ASP A 87 -6.08 -8.65 12.07
N LEU A 88 -5.82 -7.61 11.26
CA LEU A 88 -5.97 -7.68 9.80
C LEU A 88 -5.00 -8.70 9.16
N LEU A 89 -3.75 -8.79 9.63
CA LEU A 89 -2.79 -9.80 9.18
C LEU A 89 -3.25 -11.23 9.50
N ASP A 90 -3.82 -11.43 10.68
CA ASP A 90 -4.30 -12.74 11.11
C ASP A 90 -5.62 -13.11 10.43
N GLU A 91 -6.49 -12.15 10.18
CA GLU A 91 -7.72 -12.35 9.41
C GLU A 91 -7.41 -12.71 7.95
N ALA A 92 -6.46 -12.02 7.32
CA ALA A 92 -6.02 -12.36 5.97
C ALA A 92 -5.54 -13.81 5.86
N LYS A 93 -4.77 -14.30 6.86
CA LYS A 93 -4.36 -15.72 6.93
C LYS A 93 -5.54 -16.66 7.01
N LYS A 94 -6.56 -16.33 7.83
CA LYS A 94 -7.78 -17.14 7.97
C LYS A 94 -8.61 -17.18 6.68
N CYS A 95 -8.67 -16.05 5.97
CA CYS A 95 -9.36 -15.92 4.68
C CYS A 95 -8.55 -16.49 3.49
N GLY A 96 -7.30 -16.89 3.70
CA GLY A 96 -6.42 -17.39 2.63
C GLY A 96 -5.90 -16.29 1.70
N VAL A 97 -6.00 -15.02 2.11
CA VAL A 97 -5.50 -13.86 1.36
C VAL A 97 -4.03 -13.62 1.67
N LYS A 98 -3.21 -13.46 0.64
CA LYS A 98 -1.79 -13.15 0.82
C LYS A 98 -1.58 -11.66 0.95
N ILE A 99 -1.19 -11.18 2.14
CA ILE A 99 -0.73 -9.80 2.32
C ILE A 99 0.75 -9.72 1.98
N HIS A 100 1.09 -8.82 1.04
CA HIS A 100 2.45 -8.50 0.65
C HIS A 100 2.83 -7.13 1.22
N LEU A 101 3.76 -7.12 2.15
CA LEU A 101 4.41 -5.93 2.71
C LEU A 101 5.76 -5.71 2.04
N PRO A 102 6.32 -4.49 2.09
CA PRO A 102 7.69 -4.25 1.63
C PRO A 102 8.69 -5.16 2.35
N VAL A 103 9.65 -5.68 1.59
CA VAL A 103 10.80 -6.48 2.11
C VAL A 103 12.05 -5.63 2.22
N ASP A 104 12.08 -4.52 1.51
CA ASP A 104 13.09 -3.47 1.60
C ASP A 104 12.44 -2.10 1.43
N VAL A 105 13.09 -1.08 1.93
CA VAL A 105 12.57 0.28 2.00
C VAL A 105 13.64 1.30 1.62
N CYS A 106 13.20 2.41 1.01
CA CYS A 106 13.98 3.61 0.82
C CYS A 106 13.84 4.50 2.07
N THR A 107 14.96 4.87 2.66
CA THR A 107 15.00 5.70 3.87
C THR A 107 15.77 6.98 3.64
N ALA A 108 15.38 8.05 4.33
CA ALA A 108 16.11 9.31 4.39
C ALA A 108 15.92 10.00 5.75
N PRO A 109 16.83 10.89 6.15
CA PRO A 109 16.69 11.64 7.42
C PRO A 109 15.58 12.70 7.32
N GLU A 110 15.35 13.28 6.15
CA GLU A 110 14.39 14.35 5.94
C GLU A 110 13.66 14.19 4.60
N LEU A 111 12.48 14.84 4.49
CA LEU A 111 11.68 14.93 3.26
C LEU A 111 12.17 16.12 2.44
N LEU A 112 13.26 15.94 1.69
CA LEU A 112 13.84 16.97 0.81
C LEU A 112 14.10 16.40 -0.58
N GLN A 113 14.11 17.26 -1.59
CA GLN A 113 14.34 16.89 -3.00
C GLN A 113 15.74 16.29 -3.22
N GLU A 114 16.75 16.85 -2.55
CA GLU A 114 18.14 16.40 -2.61
C GLU A 114 18.58 15.95 -1.21
N VAL A 115 18.30 14.72 -0.85
CA VAL A 115 18.66 14.14 0.43
C VAL A 115 19.35 12.80 0.20
N GLU A 116 20.30 12.47 1.09
CA GLU A 116 20.90 11.14 1.11
C GLU A 116 19.85 10.08 1.36
N THR A 117 19.70 9.14 0.44
CA THR A 117 18.79 8.00 0.59
C THR A 117 19.57 6.72 0.78
N LYS A 118 19.01 5.80 1.58
CA LYS A 118 19.55 4.46 1.78
C LYS A 118 18.46 3.42 1.59
N PHE A 119 18.82 2.34 0.92
CA PHE A 119 17.97 1.16 0.82
C PHE A 119 18.36 0.18 1.92
N LEU A 120 17.38 -0.21 2.73
CA LEU A 120 17.53 -1.14 3.83
C LEU A 120 16.52 -2.27 3.69
N LYS A 121 16.91 -3.49 4.05
CA LYS A 121 15.94 -4.56 4.23
C LYS A 121 15.11 -4.24 5.47
N VAL A 122 13.83 -4.63 5.48
CA VAL A 122 12.96 -4.39 6.65
C VAL A 122 13.42 -5.13 7.92
N GLU A 123 14.24 -6.18 7.76
CA GLU A 123 14.89 -6.90 8.86
C GLU A 123 16.02 -6.09 9.51
N ASP A 124 16.63 -5.18 8.74
CA ASP A 124 17.64 -4.25 9.24
C ASP A 124 16.93 -3.12 9.98
N LYS A 125 17.51 -2.70 11.10
CA LYS A 125 16.93 -1.62 11.89
C LYS A 125 17.07 -0.29 11.17
N VAL A 126 15.96 0.40 10.97
CA VAL A 126 15.99 1.82 10.58
C VAL A 126 16.44 2.63 11.79
N GLN A 127 17.53 3.37 11.62
CA GLN A 127 18.14 4.17 12.69
C GLN A 127 17.22 5.32 13.14
N ALA A 128 17.36 5.74 14.40
CA ALA A 128 16.76 6.98 14.88
C ALA A 128 17.18 8.16 14.00
N GLY A 129 16.27 9.09 13.74
CA GLY A 129 16.49 10.21 12.82
C GLY A 129 16.27 9.86 11.33
N TRP A 130 16.05 8.60 10.97
CA TRP A 130 15.75 8.17 9.60
C TRP A 130 14.29 7.73 9.48
N LYS A 131 13.71 8.00 8.32
CA LYS A 131 12.30 7.72 8.00
C LYS A 131 12.21 6.86 6.75
N ILE A 132 11.28 5.92 6.74
CA ILE A 132 10.88 5.18 5.55
C ILE A 132 10.03 6.11 4.68
N LEU A 133 10.46 6.31 3.44
CA LEU A 133 9.80 7.20 2.50
C LEU A 133 9.13 6.45 1.34
N ASP A 134 9.69 5.31 0.94
CA ASP A 134 9.16 4.50 -0.14
C ASP A 134 9.58 3.03 0.00
N ILE A 135 9.05 2.18 -0.86
CA ILE A 135 9.48 0.79 -1.01
C ILE A 135 10.85 0.71 -1.68
N GLY A 136 11.60 -0.35 -1.43
CA GLY A 136 12.89 -0.60 -2.08
C GLY A 136 12.78 -1.42 -3.37
N PRO A 137 13.91 -1.60 -4.09
CA PRO A 137 13.95 -2.28 -5.39
C PRO A 137 13.55 -3.76 -5.33
N GLU A 138 13.82 -4.46 -4.23
CA GLU A 138 13.40 -5.85 -4.09
C GLU A 138 11.88 -5.96 -3.88
N SER A 139 11.29 -5.03 -3.12
CA SER A 139 9.84 -4.90 -2.98
C SER A 139 9.16 -4.63 -4.33
N VAL A 140 9.75 -3.74 -5.15
CA VAL A 140 9.27 -3.48 -6.52
C VAL A 140 9.25 -4.75 -7.35
N LYS A 141 10.32 -5.55 -7.32
CA LYS A 141 10.39 -6.84 -8.05
C LYS A 141 9.34 -7.82 -7.54
N GLN A 142 9.21 -7.96 -6.22
CA GLN A 142 8.24 -8.86 -5.60
C GLN A 142 6.81 -8.46 -5.98
N PHE A 143 6.46 -7.19 -5.81
CA PHE A 143 5.13 -6.68 -6.15
C PHE A 143 4.85 -6.77 -7.65
N GLY A 144 5.84 -6.45 -8.48
CA GLY A 144 5.76 -6.61 -9.92
C GLY A 144 5.44 -8.05 -10.34
N SER A 145 6.06 -9.04 -9.71
CA SER A 145 5.75 -10.45 -9.96
C SER A 145 4.32 -10.82 -9.57
N VAL A 146 3.81 -10.32 -8.44
CA VAL A 146 2.42 -10.54 -8.02
C VAL A 146 1.45 -9.92 -9.02
N ILE A 147 1.72 -8.68 -9.44
CA ILE A 147 0.89 -7.94 -10.40
C ILE A 147 0.86 -8.65 -11.76
N GLN A 148 2.01 -9.08 -12.28
CA GLN A 148 2.11 -9.79 -13.56
C GLN A 148 1.33 -11.11 -13.60
N ASN A 149 1.21 -11.79 -12.46
CA ASN A 149 0.44 -13.02 -12.33
C ASN A 149 -1.06 -12.79 -12.07
N SER A 150 -1.50 -11.54 -11.94
CA SER A 150 -2.89 -11.18 -11.68
C SER A 150 -3.66 -10.97 -12.99
N LYS A 151 -4.95 -11.32 -12.97
CA LYS A 151 -5.87 -11.02 -14.07
C LYS A 151 -6.70 -9.75 -13.82
N THR A 152 -6.88 -9.42 -12.55
CA THR A 152 -7.51 -8.16 -12.13
C THR A 152 -6.59 -7.48 -11.13
N VAL A 153 -6.36 -6.19 -11.32
CA VAL A 153 -5.60 -5.35 -10.38
C VAL A 153 -6.43 -4.11 -10.05
N LEU A 154 -6.62 -3.87 -8.77
CA LEU A 154 -7.18 -2.64 -8.23
C LEU A 154 -6.08 -1.88 -7.51
N TRP A 155 -5.84 -0.62 -7.88
CA TRP A 155 -4.83 0.22 -7.22
C TRP A 155 -5.45 1.47 -6.61
N ASN A 156 -5.23 1.68 -5.32
CA ASN A 156 -5.70 2.86 -4.59
C ASN A 156 -4.61 3.41 -3.66
N GLY A 157 -4.13 4.60 -3.96
CA GLY A 157 -3.15 5.35 -3.17
C GLY A 157 -1.69 5.09 -3.55
N PRO A 158 -0.79 6.03 -3.19
CA PRO A 158 0.63 5.97 -3.50
C PRO A 158 1.36 4.94 -2.62
N MET A 159 2.45 4.37 -3.17
CA MET A 159 3.28 3.40 -2.47
C MET A 159 4.36 4.04 -1.59
N GLY A 160 4.61 5.32 -1.78
CA GLY A 160 5.60 6.11 -1.06
C GLY A 160 5.41 7.60 -1.32
N VAL A 161 6.43 8.40 -1.01
CA VAL A 161 6.43 9.85 -1.19
C VAL A 161 6.83 10.18 -2.65
N PHE A 162 5.87 10.05 -3.56
CA PHE A 162 6.09 10.20 -5.01
C PHE A 162 6.43 11.62 -5.46
N GLU A 163 6.29 12.61 -4.59
CA GLU A 163 6.58 14.02 -4.87
C GLU A 163 8.09 14.35 -4.86
N TYR A 164 8.92 13.43 -4.35
CA TYR A 164 10.36 13.61 -4.23
C TYR A 164 11.11 12.66 -5.16
N SER A 165 11.85 13.21 -6.11
CA SER A 165 12.57 12.44 -7.14
C SER A 165 13.60 11.45 -6.57
N ALA A 166 14.18 11.74 -5.41
CA ALA A 166 15.12 10.85 -4.73
C ALA A 166 14.49 9.52 -4.27
N CYS A 167 13.17 9.47 -4.13
CA CYS A 167 12.42 8.29 -3.67
C CYS A 167 11.62 7.62 -4.80
N LEU A 168 11.65 8.16 -6.02
CA LEU A 168 10.88 7.65 -7.14
C LEU A 168 11.51 6.38 -7.72
N LEU A 169 11.24 5.24 -7.12
CA LEU A 169 11.54 3.96 -7.74
C LEU A 169 10.39 3.43 -8.61
N TYR A 170 9.18 3.90 -8.36
CA TYR A 170 7.99 3.46 -9.07
C TYR A 170 7.01 4.63 -9.25
N THR A 171 6.92 5.12 -10.48
CA THR A 171 5.87 6.04 -10.89
C THR A 171 4.83 5.28 -11.69
N SER A 172 3.60 5.21 -11.18
CA SER A 172 2.47 4.95 -12.06
C SER A 172 2.19 6.26 -12.81
N PRO A 173 2.21 6.27 -14.16
CA PRO A 173 1.76 7.44 -14.89
C PRO A 173 0.32 7.73 -14.46
N SER A 174 0.07 8.97 -14.03
CA SER A 174 -1.28 9.41 -13.74
C SER A 174 -2.12 9.30 -15.02
N PRO A 175 -3.35 8.77 -14.95
CA PRO A 175 -4.24 8.78 -16.10
C PRO A 175 -4.62 10.19 -16.59
N ARG A 176 -4.07 11.25 -15.95
CA ARG A 176 -4.33 12.65 -16.24
C ARG A 176 -3.17 13.38 -16.90
N ASP A 177 -2.05 12.71 -17.14
CA ASP A 177 -0.89 13.27 -17.85
C ASP A 177 -0.94 12.93 -19.34
#